data_718f9ab6a5a58bea580aaf9d6726c092
#
_entry.id   718f9ab6a5a58bea580aaf9d6726c092
#
_cell.length_a   1.000
_cell.length_b   1.000
_cell.length_c   1.000
_cell.angle_alpha   90.00
_cell.angle_beta   90.00
_cell.angle_gamma   90.00
#
_symmetry.space_group_name_H-M   'P 1'
#
loop_
_entity.id
_entity.type
_entity.pdbx_description
1 polymer ?
#
loop_
_entity_poly.entity_id
_entity_poly.type
_entity_poly.pdbx_seq_one_letter_code
_entity_poly.pdbx_strand_id
1 'polypeptide(L)'
;IIKQSLFAVFSIIFSLCFLSFAIVMALGGSPKNSTLEVAIYQYALFDLNFNKAILLSFIQISICITFVLVGFYKFKGSNFFEVNFIKYEHPHKNERLIKFIDYFLILVFIFVLFSPILVIYTEFLKSIFLKINLTKAFIQAFKNSILISLFTGVIVSIFGLLISYLIVINHKNFFLQQLLFLTSSMILIISPIIFSLGYFIFFQPIINYPYIKFFLVILINMI
;
A
#
# COMPACT_ATOMS: atom_id res chain seq x y z
N ILE A 1 -5.68 7.44 25.76
CA ILE A 1 -6.09 6.59 24.62
C ILE A 1 -5.89 7.36 23.31
N ILE A 2 -6.52 8.54 23.07
CA ILE A 2 -6.45 9.29 21.79
C ILE A 2 -5.02 9.63 21.38
N LYS A 3 -4.18 10.16 22.28
CA LYS A 3 -2.79 10.53 21.96
C LYS A 3 -1.92 9.34 21.54
N GLN A 4 -2.16 8.16 22.09
CA GLN A 4 -1.42 6.94 21.76
C GLN A 4 -1.85 6.39 20.40
N SER A 5 -3.17 6.33 20.14
CA SER A 5 -3.70 5.89 18.85
C SER A 5 -3.32 6.83 17.70
N LEU A 6 -3.31 8.15 17.95
CA LEU A 6 -2.97 9.16 16.96
C LEU A 6 -1.56 8.97 16.42
N PHE A 7 -0.59 8.60 17.27
CA PHE A 7 0.78 8.41 16.82
C PHE A 7 0.95 7.14 15.97
N ALA A 8 0.24 6.05 16.32
CA ALA A 8 0.24 4.83 15.52
C ALA A 8 -0.42 5.06 14.15
N VAL A 9 -1.57 5.72 14.12
CA VAL A 9 -2.28 6.07 12.88
C VAL A 9 -1.41 6.98 12.01
N PHE A 10 -0.78 8.00 12.60
CA PHE A 10 0.15 8.89 11.89
C PHE A 10 1.31 8.10 11.24
N SER A 11 1.91 7.17 11.99
CA SER A 11 3.02 6.34 11.47
C SER A 11 2.60 5.51 10.25
N ILE A 12 1.42 4.91 10.29
CA ILE A 12 0.86 4.13 9.17
C ILE A 12 0.59 5.05 7.97
N ILE A 13 -0.10 6.16 8.19
CA ILE A 13 -0.42 7.12 7.12
C ILE A 13 0.86 7.69 6.50
N PHE A 14 1.84 8.05 7.33
CA PHE A 14 3.14 8.53 6.87
C PHE A 14 3.81 7.49 5.97
N SER A 15 3.89 6.23 6.38
CA SER A 15 4.49 5.16 5.60
C SER A 15 3.77 4.98 4.25
N LEU A 16 2.45 4.93 4.24
CA LEU A 16 1.66 4.80 3.01
C LEU A 16 1.86 6.00 2.06
N CYS A 17 1.89 7.22 2.58
CA CYS A 17 2.14 8.42 1.77
C CYS A 17 3.58 8.46 1.25
N PHE A 18 4.54 8.06 2.08
CA PHE A 18 5.96 8.06 1.73
C PHE A 18 6.30 7.02 0.65
N LEU A 19 5.58 5.89 0.62
CA LEU A 19 5.66 4.83 -0.38
C LEU A 19 4.73 5.06 -1.59
N SER A 20 4.18 6.26 -1.73
CA SER A 20 3.22 6.58 -2.80
C SER A 20 3.94 6.93 -4.11
N PHE A 21 4.13 5.92 -4.96
CA PHE A 21 4.74 6.07 -6.29
C PHE A 21 3.76 6.57 -7.34
N ALA A 22 2.60 5.90 -7.46
CA ALA A 22 1.69 6.10 -8.59
C ALA A 22 1.12 7.52 -8.67
N ILE A 23 0.77 8.10 -7.52
CA ILE A 23 0.19 9.45 -7.43
C ILE A 23 1.23 10.49 -7.86
N VAL A 24 2.46 10.39 -7.35
CA VAL A 24 3.53 11.35 -7.65
C VAL A 24 3.96 11.22 -9.09
N MET A 25 4.04 10.00 -9.63
CA MET A 25 4.39 9.77 -11.04
C MET A 25 3.34 10.32 -11.98
N ALA A 26 2.05 10.19 -11.64
CA ALA A 26 0.95 10.69 -12.46
C ALA A 26 0.81 12.22 -12.43
N LEU A 27 1.01 12.85 -11.26
CA LEU A 27 0.77 14.27 -11.07
C LEU A 27 2.04 15.11 -11.11
N GLY A 28 3.16 14.57 -10.66
CA GLY A 28 4.37 15.35 -10.41
C GLY A 28 5.56 15.07 -11.30
N GLY A 29 5.67 13.92 -11.89
CA GLY A 29 6.66 13.33 -12.83
C GLY A 29 7.92 14.09 -13.27
N SER A 30 8.15 15.29 -12.77
CA SER A 30 9.30 16.15 -13.13
C SER A 30 10.50 15.87 -12.22
N PRO A 31 11.73 15.86 -12.73
CA PRO A 31 12.93 15.65 -11.93
C PRO A 31 13.07 16.58 -10.72
N LYS A 32 12.48 17.79 -10.80
CA LYS A 32 12.55 18.79 -9.72
C LYS A 32 11.62 18.48 -8.55
N ASN A 33 10.54 17.72 -8.77
CA ASN A 33 9.51 17.42 -7.76
C ASN A 33 9.38 15.91 -7.51
N SER A 34 10.46 15.14 -7.78
CA SER A 34 10.44 13.69 -7.57
C SER A 34 10.52 13.33 -6.09
N THR A 35 9.71 12.37 -5.66
CA THR A 35 9.87 11.72 -4.36
C THR A 35 11.02 10.71 -4.42
N LEU A 36 11.44 10.24 -3.23
CA LEU A 36 12.51 9.25 -3.12
C LEU A 36 12.21 7.99 -3.94
N GLU A 37 10.96 7.55 -3.93
CA GLU A 37 10.50 6.37 -4.66
C GLU A 37 10.54 6.56 -6.18
N VAL A 38 10.12 7.72 -6.67
CA VAL A 38 10.26 8.08 -8.09
C VAL A 38 11.72 8.17 -8.49
N ALA A 39 12.60 8.69 -7.63
CA ALA A 39 14.04 8.73 -7.90
C ALA A 39 14.66 7.33 -7.98
N ILE A 40 14.28 6.39 -7.09
CA ILE A 40 14.69 4.99 -7.17
C ILE A 40 14.28 4.39 -8.52
N TYR A 41 13.03 4.61 -8.92
CA TYR A 41 12.51 4.13 -10.20
C TYR A 41 13.28 4.71 -11.39
N GLN A 42 13.56 6.00 -11.38
CA GLN A 42 14.33 6.66 -12.44
C GLN A 42 15.75 6.09 -12.54
N TYR A 43 16.49 6.01 -11.44
CA TYR A 43 17.83 5.45 -11.43
C TYR A 43 17.87 3.97 -11.83
N ALA A 44 16.84 3.20 -11.49
CA ALA A 44 16.79 1.78 -11.81
C ALA A 44 16.46 1.53 -13.28
N LEU A 45 15.47 2.21 -13.86
CA LEU A 45 14.93 1.87 -15.17
C LEU A 45 15.40 2.81 -16.30
N PHE A 46 15.64 4.09 -16.02
CA PHE A 46 16.06 5.04 -17.05
C PHE A 46 17.58 5.23 -17.08
N ASP A 47 18.19 5.46 -15.93
CA ASP A 47 19.63 5.69 -15.85
C ASP A 47 20.45 4.39 -15.75
N LEU A 48 19.79 3.24 -15.52
CA LEU A 48 20.39 1.92 -15.31
C LEU A 48 21.52 1.94 -14.24
N ASN A 49 21.42 2.87 -13.29
CA ASN A 49 22.39 3.05 -12.22
C ASN A 49 21.89 2.37 -10.93
N PHE A 50 22.02 1.05 -10.92
CA PHE A 50 21.55 0.22 -9.79
C PHE A 50 22.20 0.58 -8.46
N ASN A 51 23.46 1.02 -8.46
CA ASN A 51 24.16 1.37 -7.23
C ASN A 51 23.47 2.55 -6.52
N LYS A 52 23.09 3.60 -7.25
CA LYS A 52 22.34 4.73 -6.69
C LYS A 52 20.93 4.32 -6.27
N ALA A 53 20.25 3.51 -7.08
CA ALA A 53 18.92 3.02 -6.74
C ALA A 53 18.92 2.21 -5.43
N ILE A 54 19.90 1.32 -5.25
CA ILE A 54 20.07 0.51 -4.03
C ILE A 54 20.33 1.41 -2.82
N LEU A 55 21.22 2.39 -2.95
CA LEU A 55 21.55 3.32 -1.85
C LEU A 55 20.29 4.08 -1.39
N LEU A 56 19.52 4.64 -2.32
CA LEU A 56 18.28 5.34 -2.00
C LEU A 56 17.23 4.40 -1.39
N SER A 57 17.15 3.15 -1.86
CA SER A 57 16.28 2.13 -1.31
C SER A 57 16.60 1.83 0.15
N PHE A 58 17.88 1.74 0.51
CA PHE A 58 18.32 1.56 1.89
C PHE A 58 17.90 2.74 2.79
N ILE A 59 18.06 3.96 2.30
CA ILE A 59 17.63 5.17 3.02
C ILE A 59 16.12 5.12 3.25
N GLN A 60 15.35 4.78 2.22
CA GLN A 60 13.89 4.69 2.30
C GLN A 60 13.44 3.66 3.33
N ILE A 61 13.98 2.45 3.28
CA ILE A 61 13.67 1.38 4.23
C ILE A 61 14.01 1.81 5.66
N SER A 62 15.17 2.44 5.87
CA SER A 62 15.60 2.90 7.21
C SER A 62 14.64 3.92 7.79
N ILE A 63 14.15 4.86 6.98
CA ILE A 63 13.16 5.86 7.40
C ILE A 63 11.85 5.16 7.75
N CYS A 64 11.33 4.28 6.89
CA CYS A 64 10.07 3.58 7.15
C CYS A 64 10.15 2.70 8.41
N ILE A 65 11.22 1.93 8.58
CA ILE A 65 11.43 1.10 9.78
C ILE A 65 11.40 1.97 11.04
N THR A 66 12.11 3.10 11.06
CA THR A 66 12.12 3.98 12.23
C THR A 66 10.73 4.50 12.57
N PHE A 67 9.96 4.96 11.60
CA PHE A 67 8.60 5.44 11.83
C PHE A 67 7.66 4.34 12.31
N VAL A 68 7.73 3.16 11.71
CA VAL A 68 6.92 2.01 12.10
C VAL A 68 7.26 1.54 13.50
N LEU A 69 8.55 1.37 13.83
CA LEU A 69 8.98 0.95 15.17
C LEU A 69 8.60 1.97 16.25
N VAL A 70 8.79 3.27 16.00
CA VAL A 70 8.39 4.32 16.95
C VAL A 70 6.87 4.35 17.12
N GLY A 71 6.10 4.15 16.04
CA GLY A 71 4.65 4.03 16.10
C GLY A 71 4.21 2.89 17.01
N PHE A 72 4.79 1.71 16.84
CA PHE A 72 4.46 0.54 17.64
C PHE A 72 4.99 0.60 19.08
N TYR A 73 6.18 1.13 19.30
CA TYR A 73 6.74 1.26 20.65
C TYR A 73 5.85 2.11 21.56
N LYS A 74 5.33 3.21 21.06
CA LYS A 74 4.41 4.07 21.82
C LYS A 74 3.03 3.45 22.03
N PHE A 75 2.68 2.45 21.25
CA PHE A 75 1.38 1.76 21.31
C PHE A 75 1.35 0.55 22.25
N LYS A 76 2.46 0.18 22.88
CA LYS A 76 2.66 -1.04 23.71
C LYS A 76 1.72 -1.21 24.92
N GLY A 77 0.73 -0.36 25.10
CA GLY A 77 -0.19 -0.38 26.26
C GLY A 77 -1.65 -0.67 25.97
N SER A 78 -2.06 -0.87 24.73
CA SER A 78 -3.45 -1.17 24.40
C SER A 78 -3.55 -2.51 23.67
N ASN A 79 -4.34 -3.42 24.24
CA ASN A 79 -4.66 -4.69 23.59
C ASN A 79 -5.32 -4.42 22.24
N PHE A 80 -4.58 -4.57 21.14
CA PHE A 80 -5.08 -4.37 19.77
C PHE A 80 -6.29 -5.28 19.46
N PHE A 81 -6.48 -6.33 20.22
CA PHE A 81 -7.48 -7.37 19.98
C PHE A 81 -8.74 -7.24 20.85
N GLU A 82 -8.74 -6.39 21.86
CA GLU A 82 -9.95 -6.09 22.59
C GLU A 82 -10.65 -4.88 21.97
N VAL A 83 -11.32 -5.10 20.86
CA VAL A 83 -12.34 -4.16 20.38
C VAL A 83 -13.53 -4.28 21.33
N ASN A 84 -13.41 -3.71 22.52
CA ASN A 84 -14.56 -3.47 23.36
C ASN A 84 -15.42 -2.45 22.63
N PHE A 85 -16.46 -2.89 21.97
CA PHE A 85 -17.52 -2.05 21.44
C PHE A 85 -18.26 -1.38 22.61
N ILE A 86 -17.56 -0.51 23.34
CA ILE A 86 -18.21 0.38 24.31
C ILE A 86 -19.02 1.34 23.43
N LYS A 87 -20.32 1.18 23.47
CA LYS A 87 -21.26 2.07 22.79
C LYS A 87 -21.15 3.44 23.45
N TYR A 88 -20.22 4.26 22.98
CA TYR A 88 -20.12 5.65 23.41
C TYR A 88 -21.36 6.38 22.93
N GLU A 89 -22.24 6.75 23.86
CA GLU A 89 -23.30 7.71 23.55
C GLU A 89 -22.64 9.09 23.35
N HIS A 90 -22.84 9.65 22.18
CA HIS A 90 -22.30 10.95 21.84
C HIS A 90 -22.87 12.00 22.80
N PRO A 91 -22.07 12.74 23.58
CA PRO A 91 -22.57 13.67 24.60
C PRO A 91 -23.46 14.79 24.03
N HIS A 92 -23.33 15.07 22.72
CA HIS A 92 -24.08 16.13 22.02
C HIS A 92 -25.09 15.57 21.00
N LYS A 93 -25.61 14.38 21.21
CA LYS A 93 -26.54 13.70 20.28
C LYS A 93 -27.80 14.52 19.94
N ASN A 94 -28.17 15.49 20.76
CA ASN A 94 -29.40 16.27 20.60
C ASN A 94 -29.21 17.70 20.04
N GLU A 95 -27.97 18.15 19.83
CA GLU A 95 -27.72 19.51 19.33
C GLU A 95 -27.84 19.54 17.79
N ARG A 96 -28.85 20.27 17.29
CA ARG A 96 -29.14 20.38 15.85
C ARG A 96 -27.96 20.96 15.05
N LEU A 97 -27.23 21.92 15.60
CA LEU A 97 -26.11 22.58 14.96
C LEU A 97 -24.94 21.59 14.74
N ILE A 98 -24.63 20.76 15.73
CA ILE A 98 -23.54 19.77 15.64
C ILE A 98 -23.88 18.73 14.58
N LYS A 99 -25.12 18.25 14.55
CA LYS A 99 -25.56 17.31 13.49
C LYS A 99 -25.43 17.94 12.10
N PHE A 100 -25.78 19.20 11.95
CA PHE A 100 -25.63 19.87 10.65
C PHE A 100 -24.16 19.96 10.23
N ILE A 101 -23.25 20.30 11.14
CA ILE A 101 -21.81 20.33 10.88
C ILE A 101 -21.29 18.94 10.50
N ASP A 102 -21.71 17.89 11.22
CA ASP A 102 -21.31 16.53 10.92
C ASP A 102 -21.77 16.09 9.52
N TYR A 103 -23.04 16.34 9.18
CA TYR A 103 -23.55 16.04 7.84
C TYR A 103 -22.84 16.84 6.76
N PHE A 104 -22.54 18.12 7.00
CA PHE A 104 -21.80 18.94 6.06
C PHE A 104 -20.37 18.43 5.83
N LEU A 105 -19.66 18.05 6.89
CA LEU A 105 -18.33 17.47 6.81
C LEU A 105 -18.33 16.14 6.04
N ILE A 106 -19.30 15.28 6.33
CA ILE A 106 -19.47 14.01 5.60
C ILE A 106 -19.73 14.26 4.12
N LEU A 107 -20.59 15.23 3.79
CA LEU A 107 -20.92 15.58 2.41
C LEU A 107 -19.69 16.12 1.67
N VAL A 108 -18.93 17.03 2.28
CA VAL A 108 -17.66 17.54 1.71
C VAL A 108 -16.67 16.40 1.47
N PHE A 109 -16.52 15.50 2.44
CA PHE A 109 -15.63 14.36 2.32
C PHE A 109 -16.04 13.41 1.17
N ILE A 110 -17.34 13.12 1.07
CA ILE A 110 -17.90 12.33 -0.04
C ILE A 110 -17.63 13.04 -1.38
N PHE A 111 -17.87 14.34 -1.46
CA PHE A 111 -17.65 15.10 -2.69
C PHE A 111 -16.20 15.07 -3.13
N VAL A 112 -15.25 15.26 -2.21
CA VAL A 112 -13.81 15.20 -2.49
C VAL A 112 -13.39 13.80 -2.98
N LEU A 113 -13.91 12.73 -2.36
CA LEU A 113 -13.61 11.35 -2.76
C LEU A 113 -14.21 10.97 -4.12
N PHE A 114 -15.44 11.41 -4.38
CA PHE A 114 -16.14 11.05 -5.62
C PHE A 114 -15.78 11.93 -6.81
N SER A 115 -15.26 13.15 -6.60
CA SER A 115 -14.96 14.07 -7.69
C SER A 115 -14.02 13.49 -8.75
N PRO A 116 -12.88 12.84 -8.43
CA PRO A 116 -12.03 12.24 -9.45
C PRO A 116 -12.69 11.06 -10.17
N ILE A 117 -13.53 10.30 -9.46
CA ILE A 117 -14.27 9.19 -10.05
C ILE A 117 -15.29 9.70 -11.08
N LEU A 118 -15.99 10.79 -10.76
CA LEU A 118 -16.94 11.42 -11.68
C LEU A 118 -16.26 11.92 -12.96
N VAL A 119 -15.07 12.53 -12.82
CA VAL A 119 -14.32 12.99 -14.00
C VAL A 119 -13.92 11.80 -14.88
N ILE A 120 -13.40 10.73 -14.31
CA ILE A 120 -13.05 9.52 -15.07
C ILE A 120 -14.30 8.93 -15.75
N TYR A 121 -15.44 8.90 -15.04
CA TYR A 121 -16.69 8.39 -15.60
C TYR A 121 -17.19 9.24 -16.78
N THR A 122 -17.13 10.56 -16.69
CA THR A 122 -17.54 11.45 -17.81
C THR A 122 -16.63 11.29 -19.02
N GLU A 123 -15.31 11.17 -18.82
CA GLU A 123 -14.39 10.91 -19.93
C GLU A 123 -14.57 9.51 -20.53
N PHE A 124 -14.87 8.51 -19.70
CA PHE A 124 -15.22 7.18 -20.18
C PHE A 124 -16.48 7.19 -21.07
N LEU A 125 -17.54 7.89 -20.68
CA LEU A 125 -18.74 8.03 -21.50
C LEU A 125 -18.43 8.70 -22.85
N LYS A 126 -17.66 9.78 -22.87
CA LYS A 126 -17.23 10.43 -24.10
C LYS A 126 -16.45 9.46 -25.01
N SER A 127 -15.58 8.65 -24.41
CA SER A 127 -14.73 7.72 -25.15
C SER A 127 -15.51 6.58 -25.80
N ILE A 128 -16.62 6.12 -25.18
CA ILE A 128 -17.52 5.13 -25.79
C ILE A 128 -18.12 5.65 -27.09
N PHE A 129 -18.53 6.92 -27.12
CA PHE A 129 -19.06 7.57 -28.32
C PHE A 129 -18.02 7.70 -29.44
N LEU A 130 -16.72 7.74 -29.11
CA LEU A 130 -15.61 7.87 -30.07
C LEU A 130 -15.13 6.53 -30.66
N LYS A 131 -15.88 5.43 -30.51
CA LYS A 131 -15.54 4.07 -31.00
C LYS A 131 -14.09 3.68 -30.71
N ILE A 132 -13.79 3.42 -29.46
CA ILE A 132 -12.47 2.91 -29.08
C ILE A 132 -12.31 1.49 -29.64
N ASN A 133 -11.38 1.33 -30.58
CA ASN A 133 -10.96 0.00 -31.03
C ASN A 133 -10.10 -0.64 -29.93
N LEU A 134 -10.68 -1.60 -29.22
CA LEU A 134 -9.94 -2.44 -28.27
C LEU A 134 -8.87 -3.23 -29.02
N THR A 135 -7.63 -2.86 -28.87
CA THR A 135 -6.50 -3.55 -29.50
C THR A 135 -6.32 -4.95 -28.90
N LYS A 136 -5.81 -5.89 -29.70
CA LYS A 136 -5.47 -7.25 -29.21
C LYS A 136 -4.55 -7.20 -27.99
N ALA A 137 -3.64 -6.22 -27.93
CA ALA A 137 -2.75 -5.99 -26.80
C ALA A 137 -3.51 -5.65 -25.51
N PHE A 138 -4.59 -4.86 -25.59
CA PHE A 138 -5.42 -4.53 -24.42
C PHE A 138 -6.10 -5.79 -23.85
N ILE A 139 -6.70 -6.61 -24.72
CA ILE A 139 -7.37 -7.86 -24.31
C ILE A 139 -6.37 -8.81 -23.64
N GLN A 140 -5.17 -8.91 -24.19
CA GLN A 140 -4.12 -9.75 -23.62
C GLN A 140 -3.63 -9.22 -22.27
N ALA A 141 -3.43 -7.91 -22.14
CA ALA A 141 -3.06 -7.28 -20.87
C ALA A 141 -4.14 -7.51 -19.79
N PHE A 142 -5.41 -7.33 -20.14
CA PHE A 142 -6.54 -7.56 -19.26
C PHE A 142 -6.61 -9.02 -18.77
N LYS A 143 -6.47 -9.98 -19.68
CA LYS A 143 -6.42 -11.41 -19.35
C LYS A 143 -5.27 -11.75 -18.40
N ASN A 144 -4.08 -11.23 -18.69
CA ASN A 144 -2.90 -11.45 -17.83
C ASN A 144 -3.10 -10.84 -16.44
N SER A 145 -3.67 -9.64 -16.35
CA SER A 145 -3.96 -8.99 -15.06
C SER A 145 -4.94 -9.81 -14.21
N ILE A 146 -6.01 -10.33 -14.81
CA ILE A 146 -6.96 -11.19 -14.10
C ILE A 146 -6.29 -12.48 -13.63
N LEU A 147 -5.52 -13.14 -14.47
CA LEU A 147 -4.83 -14.37 -14.09
C LEU A 147 -3.87 -14.13 -12.92
N ILE A 148 -3.02 -13.10 -13.02
CA ILE A 148 -2.07 -12.77 -11.96
C ILE A 148 -2.82 -12.46 -10.66
N SER A 149 -3.85 -11.63 -10.68
CA SER A 149 -4.59 -11.23 -9.48
C SER A 149 -5.34 -12.40 -8.82
N LEU A 150 -5.89 -13.33 -9.60
CA LEU A 150 -6.55 -14.52 -9.05
C LEU A 150 -5.54 -15.44 -8.35
N PHE A 151 -4.42 -15.75 -9.02
CA PHE A 151 -3.39 -16.61 -8.42
C PHE A 151 -2.79 -15.97 -7.16
N THR A 152 -2.42 -14.70 -7.22
CA THR A 152 -1.87 -13.99 -6.06
C THR A 152 -2.90 -13.89 -4.94
N GLY A 153 -4.15 -13.58 -5.24
CA GLY A 153 -5.23 -13.46 -4.24
C GLY A 153 -5.45 -14.75 -3.45
N VAL A 154 -5.48 -15.92 -4.13
CA VAL A 154 -5.61 -17.22 -3.48
C VAL A 154 -4.41 -17.50 -2.56
N ILE A 155 -3.19 -17.30 -3.07
CA ILE A 155 -1.97 -17.60 -2.32
C ILE A 155 -1.88 -16.67 -1.08
N VAL A 156 -2.09 -15.35 -1.27
CA VAL A 156 -2.04 -14.37 -0.18
C VAL A 156 -3.10 -14.66 0.89
N SER A 157 -4.31 -15.08 0.50
CA SER A 157 -5.36 -15.43 1.46
C SER A 157 -4.97 -16.61 2.33
N ILE A 158 -4.35 -17.65 1.74
CA ILE A 158 -3.88 -18.82 2.49
C ILE A 158 -2.77 -18.43 3.47
N PHE A 159 -1.75 -17.70 3.02
CA PHE A 159 -0.66 -17.25 3.89
C PHE A 159 -1.13 -16.28 4.97
N GLY A 160 -2.04 -15.35 4.64
CA GLY A 160 -2.63 -14.43 5.61
C GLY A 160 -3.39 -15.15 6.72
N LEU A 161 -4.18 -16.18 6.36
CA LEU A 161 -4.85 -17.02 7.36
C LEU A 161 -3.86 -17.80 8.22
N LEU A 162 -2.81 -18.36 7.63
CA LEU A 162 -1.77 -19.08 8.38
C LEU A 162 -1.04 -18.14 9.37
N ILE A 163 -0.64 -16.96 8.95
CA ILE A 163 0.02 -15.99 9.82
C ILE A 163 -0.92 -15.57 10.95
N SER A 164 -2.17 -15.24 10.64
CA SER A 164 -3.18 -14.89 11.64
C SER A 164 -3.39 -16.01 12.67
N TYR A 165 -3.50 -17.25 12.21
CA TYR A 165 -3.63 -18.42 13.07
C TYR A 165 -2.41 -18.61 14.00
N LEU A 166 -1.19 -18.46 13.45
CA LEU A 166 0.05 -18.56 14.23
C LEU A 166 0.17 -17.46 15.30
N ILE A 167 -0.29 -16.23 15.01
CA ILE A 167 -0.32 -15.14 15.99
C ILE A 167 -1.21 -15.49 17.16
N VAL A 168 -2.40 -16.06 16.90
CA VAL A 168 -3.37 -16.43 17.97
C VAL A 168 -2.83 -17.56 18.84
N ILE A 169 -2.26 -18.61 18.25
CA ILE A 169 -1.74 -19.76 19.02
C ILE A 169 -0.53 -19.39 19.86
N ASN A 170 0.39 -18.60 19.31
CA ASN A 170 1.64 -18.26 19.97
C ASN A 170 1.55 -17.00 20.84
N HIS A 171 0.36 -16.67 21.36
CA HIS A 171 0.17 -15.47 22.19
C HIS A 171 1.05 -15.42 23.46
N LYS A 172 1.53 -16.56 23.94
CA LYS A 172 2.44 -16.66 25.11
C LYS A 172 3.91 -16.32 24.78
N ASN A 173 4.34 -16.48 23.53
CA ASN A 173 5.71 -16.22 23.10
C ASN A 173 5.84 -14.84 22.48
N PHE A 174 6.15 -13.86 23.32
CA PHE A 174 6.26 -12.46 22.92
C PHE A 174 7.20 -12.22 21.70
N PHE A 175 8.32 -12.94 21.64
CA PHE A 175 9.28 -12.82 20.53
C PHE A 175 8.69 -13.30 19.19
N LEU A 176 8.05 -14.47 19.19
CA LEU A 176 7.40 -15.02 18.00
C LEU A 176 6.24 -14.13 17.53
N GLN A 177 5.46 -13.60 18.46
CA GLN A 177 4.38 -12.69 18.14
C GLN A 177 4.88 -11.40 17.49
N GLN A 178 5.96 -10.80 18.00
CA GLN A 178 6.57 -9.63 17.39
C GLN A 178 7.12 -9.92 15.97
N LEU A 179 7.75 -11.07 15.77
CA LEU A 179 8.30 -11.46 14.49
C LEU A 179 7.18 -11.66 13.46
N LEU A 180 6.10 -12.36 13.81
CA LEU A 180 4.94 -12.55 12.94
C LEU A 180 4.25 -11.21 12.61
N PHE A 181 4.19 -10.30 13.58
CA PHE A 181 3.63 -8.98 13.36
C PHE A 181 4.51 -8.13 12.44
N LEU A 182 5.83 -8.19 12.57
CA LEU A 182 6.76 -7.52 11.66
C LEU A 182 6.63 -8.07 10.23
N THR A 183 6.49 -9.38 10.06
CA THR A 183 6.29 -9.96 8.71
C THR A 183 4.98 -9.49 8.07
N SER A 184 3.90 -9.38 8.85
CA SER A 184 2.62 -8.89 8.33
C SER A 184 2.63 -7.39 8.01
N SER A 185 3.52 -6.60 8.64
CA SER A 185 3.66 -5.17 8.40
C SER A 185 4.75 -4.80 7.38
N MET A 186 5.37 -5.78 6.72
CA MET A 186 6.45 -5.55 5.72
C MET A 186 6.01 -4.63 4.58
N ILE A 187 4.75 -4.70 4.17
CA ILE A 187 4.18 -3.82 3.11
C ILE A 187 4.21 -2.33 3.48
N LEU A 188 4.21 -2.00 4.79
CA LEU A 188 4.31 -0.62 5.28
C LEU A 188 5.76 -0.11 5.33
N ILE A 189 6.72 -1.01 5.21
CA ILE A 189 8.15 -0.71 5.36
C ILE A 189 8.83 -0.66 4.01
N ILE A 190 8.53 -1.61 3.14
CA ILE A 190 9.22 -1.81 1.86
C ILE A 190 8.23 -1.62 0.73
N SER A 191 8.57 -0.73 -0.21
CA SER A 191 7.73 -0.51 -1.37
C SER A 191 7.82 -1.64 -2.40
N PRO A 192 6.77 -1.87 -3.19
CA PRO A 192 6.80 -2.84 -4.28
C PRO A 192 7.92 -2.61 -5.28
N ILE A 193 8.35 -1.37 -5.49
CA ILE A 193 9.45 -1.03 -6.40
C ILE A 193 10.77 -1.54 -5.87
N ILE A 194 11.03 -1.40 -4.56
CA ILE A 194 12.27 -1.91 -3.94
C ILE A 194 12.32 -3.44 -4.01
N PHE A 195 11.19 -4.10 -3.73
CA PHE A 195 11.10 -5.55 -3.90
C PHE A 195 11.35 -5.98 -5.34
N SER A 196 10.72 -5.33 -6.31
CA SER A 196 10.91 -5.64 -7.72
C SER A 196 12.35 -5.46 -8.17
N LEU A 197 13.02 -4.39 -7.70
CA LEU A 197 14.42 -4.14 -7.97
C LEU A 197 15.32 -5.24 -7.37
N GLY A 198 15.09 -5.62 -6.12
CA GLY A 198 15.84 -6.69 -5.46
C GLY A 198 15.70 -8.02 -6.18
N TYR A 199 14.48 -8.40 -6.53
CA TYR A 199 14.23 -9.63 -7.30
C TYR A 199 14.80 -9.56 -8.71
N PHE A 200 14.72 -8.42 -9.38
CA PHE A 200 15.31 -8.25 -10.70
C PHE A 200 16.82 -8.48 -10.67
N ILE A 201 17.54 -7.90 -9.70
CA ILE A 201 18.97 -8.06 -9.55
C ILE A 201 19.32 -9.52 -9.19
N PHE A 202 18.58 -10.12 -8.26
CA PHE A 202 18.83 -11.48 -7.80
C PHE A 202 18.61 -12.53 -8.90
N PHE A 203 17.55 -12.38 -9.69
CA PHE A 203 17.20 -13.32 -10.75
C PHE A 203 17.73 -12.92 -12.14
N GLN A 204 18.55 -11.87 -12.22
CA GLN A 204 19.11 -11.38 -13.50
C GLN A 204 19.69 -12.50 -14.39
N PRO A 205 20.47 -13.49 -13.87
CA PRO A 205 21.02 -14.56 -14.70
C PRO A 205 19.96 -15.51 -15.28
N ILE A 206 18.77 -15.59 -14.68
CA ILE A 206 17.73 -16.58 -15.03
C ILE A 206 16.50 -15.91 -15.65
N ILE A 207 16.43 -14.59 -15.65
CA ILE A 207 15.23 -13.81 -16.04
C ILE A 207 14.86 -13.93 -17.52
N ASN A 208 15.73 -14.51 -18.35
CA ASN A 208 15.50 -14.68 -19.78
C ASN A 208 14.36 -15.67 -20.11
N TYR A 209 13.97 -16.51 -19.16
CA TYR A 209 12.88 -17.46 -19.35
C TYR A 209 11.52 -16.80 -19.06
N PRO A 210 10.56 -16.85 -20.00
CA PRO A 210 9.27 -16.15 -19.86
C PRO A 210 8.42 -16.62 -18.66
N TYR A 211 8.51 -17.92 -18.32
CA TYR A 211 7.81 -18.50 -17.17
C TYR A 211 8.30 -17.94 -15.84
N ILE A 212 9.59 -17.64 -15.73
CA ILE A 212 10.19 -17.07 -14.51
C ILE A 212 9.71 -15.64 -14.32
N LYS A 213 9.60 -14.85 -15.39
CA LYS A 213 9.05 -13.49 -15.29
C LYS A 213 7.61 -13.49 -14.73
N PHE A 214 6.78 -14.40 -15.21
CA PHE A 214 5.41 -14.53 -14.73
C PHE A 214 5.35 -14.92 -13.25
N PHE A 215 6.16 -15.91 -12.85
CA PHE A 215 6.27 -16.32 -11.45
C PHE A 215 6.78 -15.21 -10.53
N LEU A 216 7.78 -14.44 -10.96
CA LEU A 216 8.30 -13.30 -10.21
C LEU A 216 7.26 -12.21 -9.99
N VAL A 217 6.45 -11.91 -11.01
CA VAL A 217 5.37 -10.92 -10.85
C VAL A 217 4.34 -11.38 -9.81
N ILE A 218 3.99 -12.67 -9.81
CA ILE A 218 3.10 -13.24 -8.79
C ILE A 218 3.73 -13.10 -7.40
N LEU A 219 5.01 -13.45 -7.26
CA LEU A 219 5.73 -13.43 -5.99
C LEU A 219 5.86 -12.02 -5.42
N ILE A 220 6.14 -11.01 -6.27
CA ILE A 220 6.20 -9.60 -5.86
C ILE A 220 4.82 -9.09 -5.38
N ASN A 221 3.75 -9.49 -6.06
CA ASN A 221 2.40 -9.11 -5.67
C ASN A 221 1.86 -9.85 -4.43
N MET A 222 2.57 -10.87 -3.92
CA MET A 222 2.22 -11.57 -2.67
C MET A 222 2.61 -10.79 -1.41
N ILE A 223 3.53 -9.86 -1.52
CA ILE A 223 4.07 -9.07 -0.42
C ILE A 223 3.25 -7.81 -0.21
#